data_22e8bfdbfdf28e469bc0d4a9002d13ea
#
_entry.id   22e8bfdbfdf28e469bc0d4a9002d13ea
#
_cell.length_a   1.000
_cell.length_b   1.000
_cell.length_c   1.000
_cell.angle_alpha   90.00
_cell.angle_beta   90.00
_cell.angle_gamma   90.00
#
_symmetry.space_group_name_H-M   'P 1'
#
loop_
_entity.id
_entity.type
_entity.pdbx_description
1 polymer ?
#
loop_
_entity_poly.entity_id
_entity_poly.type
_entity_poly.pdbx_seq_one_letter_code
_entity_poly.pdbx_strand_id
1 'polypeptide(L)'
;TGIGIGVPGPVEPDGHVRVAVNLGWKDIYPARIMRELMGGRIPCAVGNDANVAALGEMWQGGGRGYQNMMMVTLGTGVGGGLILNGKIVAGAHGAGAEIGHIHVREVEGERCACGGMGCLEQVASATGIVKEAERFLRMFREPSSLRIYGKALTAKIVCDAAKEGDQLAYLSLDLSMRSLGIVLAQVSMVADPEIFVIGGGVSKAGTFLL
;
A
#
# COMPACT_ATOMS: atom_id res chain seq x y z
N THR A 1 -28.88 6.01 1.44
CA THR A 1 -28.26 4.81 0.87
C THR A 1 -27.65 5.15 -0.46
N GLY A 2 -26.42 4.72 -0.73
CA GLY A 2 -25.68 5.00 -1.95
C GLY A 2 -24.72 3.84 -2.27
N ILE A 3 -24.03 3.93 -3.41
CA ILE A 3 -23.01 2.97 -3.84
C ILE A 3 -21.66 3.68 -3.84
N GLY A 4 -20.70 3.11 -3.12
CA GLY A 4 -19.29 3.50 -3.15
C GLY A 4 -18.50 2.49 -3.97
N ILE A 5 -17.58 2.99 -4.80
CA ILE A 5 -16.71 2.16 -5.64
C ILE A 5 -15.26 2.54 -5.33
N GLY A 6 -14.46 1.57 -4.86
CA GLY A 6 -13.00 1.70 -4.73
C GLY A 6 -12.33 1.17 -5.99
N VAL A 7 -11.39 1.93 -6.56
CA VAL A 7 -10.69 1.57 -7.81
C VAL A 7 -9.18 1.63 -7.57
N PRO A 8 -8.41 0.65 -8.01
CA PRO A 8 -6.95 0.72 -7.95
C PRO A 8 -6.43 1.73 -8.98
N GLY A 9 -5.86 2.83 -8.51
CA GLY A 9 -5.30 3.90 -9.33
C GLY A 9 -5.93 5.27 -9.09
N PRO A 10 -5.39 6.33 -9.74
CA PRO A 10 -5.84 7.70 -9.56
C PRO A 10 -7.28 7.91 -9.99
N VAL A 11 -8.05 8.59 -9.15
CA VAL A 11 -9.42 9.04 -9.44
C VAL A 11 -9.47 10.54 -9.30
N GLU A 12 -9.84 11.23 -10.38
CA GLU A 12 -9.96 12.68 -10.40
C GLU A 12 -11.18 13.17 -9.59
N PRO A 13 -11.20 14.45 -9.18
CA PRO A 13 -12.30 14.98 -8.35
C PRO A 13 -13.70 14.84 -8.94
N ASP A 14 -13.82 14.78 -10.28
CA ASP A 14 -15.08 14.58 -11.00
C ASP A 14 -15.47 13.09 -11.15
N GLY A 15 -14.65 12.17 -10.58
CA GLY A 15 -14.84 10.73 -10.66
C GLY A 15 -14.32 10.09 -11.95
N HIS A 16 -13.51 10.81 -12.72
CA HIS A 16 -12.84 10.28 -13.89
C HIS A 16 -11.68 9.36 -13.50
N VAL A 17 -11.59 8.19 -14.10
CA VAL A 17 -10.47 7.25 -14.03
C VAL A 17 -9.79 7.25 -15.39
N ARG A 18 -8.65 7.95 -15.50
CA ARG A 18 -7.88 8.00 -16.75
C ARG A 18 -7.33 6.64 -17.10
N VAL A 19 -6.76 5.98 -16.11
CA VAL A 19 -6.18 4.65 -16.28
C VAL A 19 -6.23 3.87 -14.97
N ALA A 20 -6.71 2.62 -15.04
CA ALA A 20 -6.55 1.63 -13.97
C ALA A 20 -5.93 0.38 -14.60
N VAL A 21 -4.60 0.31 -14.56
CA VAL A 21 -3.80 -0.71 -15.27
C VAL A 21 -4.24 -2.12 -14.92
N ASN A 22 -4.46 -2.40 -13.63
CA ASN A 22 -4.85 -3.71 -13.12
C ASN A 22 -6.24 -4.16 -13.58
N LEU A 23 -7.10 -3.22 -13.99
CA LEU A 23 -8.44 -3.48 -14.50
C LEU A 23 -8.54 -3.39 -16.02
N GLY A 24 -7.47 -2.96 -16.68
CA GLY A 24 -7.49 -2.66 -18.11
C GLY A 24 -8.41 -1.50 -18.48
N TRP A 25 -8.72 -0.63 -17.51
CA TRP A 25 -9.63 0.49 -17.72
C TRP A 25 -8.87 1.72 -18.22
N LYS A 26 -9.54 2.45 -19.12
CA LYS A 26 -9.01 3.69 -19.69
C LYS A 26 -10.16 4.66 -19.95
N ASP A 27 -9.99 5.91 -19.51
CA ASP A 27 -10.92 7.03 -19.76
C ASP A 27 -12.38 6.70 -19.43
N ILE A 28 -12.65 6.28 -18.18
CA ILE A 28 -14.03 5.92 -17.78
C ILE A 28 -14.50 6.68 -16.54
N TYR A 29 -15.83 6.73 -16.37
CA TYR A 29 -16.53 7.30 -15.21
C TYR A 29 -17.36 6.21 -14.51
N PRO A 30 -16.75 5.38 -13.63
CA PRO A 30 -17.43 4.21 -13.04
C PRO A 30 -18.69 4.56 -12.26
N ALA A 31 -18.67 5.67 -11.51
CA ALA A 31 -19.83 6.13 -10.74
C ALA A 31 -21.01 6.53 -11.66
N ARG A 32 -20.71 7.13 -12.83
CA ARG A 32 -21.74 7.49 -13.82
C ARG A 32 -22.35 6.24 -14.45
N ILE A 33 -21.51 5.30 -14.90
CA ILE A 33 -21.94 4.03 -15.48
C ILE A 33 -22.82 3.26 -14.47
N MET A 34 -22.37 3.15 -13.22
CA MET A 34 -23.12 2.45 -12.19
C MET A 34 -24.48 3.12 -11.93
N ARG A 35 -24.52 4.46 -11.88
CA ARG A 35 -25.76 5.20 -11.69
C ARG A 35 -26.75 4.94 -12.84
N GLU A 36 -26.30 4.93 -14.08
CA GLU A 36 -27.11 4.64 -15.24
C GLU A 36 -27.69 3.21 -15.21
N LEU A 37 -26.84 2.21 -14.87
CA LEU A 37 -27.25 0.81 -14.70
C LEU A 37 -28.30 0.63 -13.58
N MET A 38 -28.24 1.47 -12.53
CA MET A 38 -29.20 1.46 -11.41
C MET A 38 -30.44 2.34 -11.66
N GLY A 39 -30.70 2.76 -12.92
CA GLY A 39 -31.86 3.56 -13.28
C GLY A 39 -31.82 5.00 -12.76
N GLY A 40 -30.64 5.54 -12.46
CA GLY A 40 -30.43 6.95 -12.11
C GLY A 40 -30.81 7.37 -10.68
N ARG A 41 -31.44 6.51 -9.90
CA ARG A 41 -32.07 6.86 -8.59
C ARG A 41 -31.10 6.71 -7.40
N ILE A 42 -30.03 5.94 -7.54
CA ILE A 42 -29.10 5.67 -6.43
C ILE A 42 -27.85 6.54 -6.63
N PRO A 43 -27.47 7.37 -5.66
CA PRO A 43 -26.22 8.11 -5.72
C PRO A 43 -25.04 7.15 -5.73
N CYS A 44 -24.09 7.39 -6.63
CA CYS A 44 -22.87 6.61 -6.76
C CYS A 44 -21.65 7.52 -6.65
N ALA A 45 -20.64 7.08 -5.92
CA ALA A 45 -19.35 7.75 -5.78
C ALA A 45 -18.23 6.77 -6.09
N VAL A 46 -17.11 7.28 -6.60
CA VAL A 46 -15.90 6.50 -6.86
C VAL A 46 -14.71 7.18 -6.19
N GLY A 47 -13.76 6.40 -5.71
CA GLY A 47 -12.50 6.88 -5.14
C GLY A 47 -11.38 5.87 -5.35
N ASN A 48 -10.15 6.31 -5.18
CA ASN A 48 -9.02 5.39 -5.10
C ASN A 48 -9.22 4.43 -3.91
N ASP A 49 -8.86 3.16 -4.07
CA ASP A 49 -9.08 2.10 -3.08
C ASP A 49 -8.39 2.36 -1.73
N ALA A 50 -7.14 2.85 -1.73
CA ALA A 50 -6.43 3.22 -0.51
C ALA A 50 -7.06 4.44 0.18
N ASN A 51 -7.53 5.43 -0.59
CA ASN A 51 -8.26 6.58 -0.06
C ASN A 51 -9.59 6.16 0.59
N VAL A 52 -10.33 5.25 -0.05
CA VAL A 52 -11.57 4.70 0.50
C VAL A 52 -11.30 3.89 1.77
N ALA A 53 -10.21 3.10 1.80
CA ALA A 53 -9.77 2.40 3.00
C ALA A 53 -9.44 3.38 4.15
N ALA A 54 -8.72 4.48 3.84
CA ALA A 54 -8.40 5.51 4.83
C ALA A 54 -9.67 6.15 5.44
N LEU A 55 -10.67 6.45 4.61
CA LEU A 55 -11.97 6.95 5.10
C LEU A 55 -12.68 5.92 5.98
N GLY A 56 -12.63 4.64 5.63
CA GLY A 56 -13.18 3.55 6.41
C GLY A 56 -12.52 3.44 7.79
N GLU A 57 -11.19 3.52 7.84
CA GLU A 57 -10.41 3.49 9.08
C GLU A 57 -10.66 4.73 9.96
N MET A 58 -10.81 5.91 9.36
CA MET A 58 -11.19 7.11 10.11
C MET A 58 -12.61 7.00 10.68
N TRP A 59 -13.52 6.39 9.94
CA TRP A 59 -14.92 6.29 10.36
C TRP A 59 -15.13 5.24 11.45
N GLN A 60 -14.63 4.02 11.27
CA GLN A 60 -14.93 2.87 12.12
C GLN A 60 -13.73 2.00 12.50
N GLY A 61 -12.52 2.41 12.15
CA GLY A 61 -11.30 1.65 12.36
C GLY A 61 -10.32 2.30 13.33
N GLY A 62 -9.03 2.02 13.11
CA GLY A 62 -7.92 2.50 13.93
C GLY A 62 -7.71 4.02 13.93
N GLY A 63 -8.24 4.71 12.91
CA GLY A 63 -8.20 6.16 12.79
C GLY A 63 -9.38 6.91 13.41
N ARG A 64 -10.29 6.19 14.10
CA ARG A 64 -11.49 6.82 14.68
C ARG A 64 -11.13 7.87 15.73
N GLY A 65 -11.67 9.08 15.55
CA GLY A 65 -11.45 10.23 16.45
C GLY A 65 -10.33 11.15 16.04
N TYR A 66 -9.49 10.76 15.08
CA TYR A 66 -8.42 11.58 14.51
C TYR A 66 -8.90 12.36 13.28
N GLN A 67 -8.36 13.56 13.09
CA GLN A 67 -8.67 14.41 11.93
C GLN A 67 -7.55 14.45 10.91
N ASN A 68 -6.33 14.12 11.35
CA ASN A 68 -5.12 14.10 10.51
C ASN A 68 -4.48 12.73 10.63
N MET A 69 -4.64 11.90 9.62
CA MET A 69 -4.12 10.53 9.65
C MET A 69 -3.56 10.09 8.30
N MET A 70 -2.60 9.19 8.36
CA MET A 70 -2.10 8.48 7.19
C MET A 70 -2.44 7.00 7.31
N MET A 71 -3.25 6.50 6.39
CA MET A 71 -3.45 5.06 6.18
C MET A 71 -2.38 4.52 5.26
N VAL A 72 -1.78 3.39 5.64
CA VAL A 72 -0.81 2.65 4.83
C VAL A 72 -1.33 1.24 4.62
N THR A 73 -1.50 0.84 3.39
CA THR A 73 -1.91 -0.53 3.05
C THR A 73 -0.72 -1.34 2.56
N LEU A 74 -0.37 -2.41 3.28
CA LEU A 74 0.70 -3.34 2.93
C LEU A 74 0.08 -4.64 2.40
N GLY A 75 -0.13 -4.68 1.10
CA GLY A 75 -0.70 -5.80 0.35
C GLY A 75 0.25 -6.29 -0.74
N THR A 76 -0.30 -6.66 -1.90
CA THR A 76 0.47 -6.96 -3.12
C THR A 76 1.36 -5.78 -3.52
N GLY A 77 0.85 -4.55 -3.32
CA GLY A 77 1.58 -3.29 -3.41
C GLY A 77 1.62 -2.55 -2.08
N VAL A 78 2.07 -1.30 -2.10
CA VAL A 78 2.01 -0.34 -0.99
C VAL A 78 1.13 0.84 -1.40
N GLY A 79 -0.02 0.97 -0.77
CA GLY A 79 -0.91 2.10 -0.96
C GLY A 79 -0.87 3.08 0.21
N GLY A 80 -1.28 4.31 -0.05
CA GLY A 80 -1.42 5.36 0.97
C GLY A 80 -2.72 6.11 0.83
N GLY A 81 -3.29 6.55 1.96
CA GLY A 81 -4.44 7.46 2.00
C GLY A 81 -4.22 8.49 3.08
N LEU A 82 -4.02 9.75 2.69
CA LEU A 82 -3.80 10.86 3.62
C LEU A 82 -5.10 11.61 3.86
N ILE A 83 -5.41 11.82 5.13
CA ILE A 83 -6.52 12.65 5.59
C ILE A 83 -5.95 13.82 6.37
N LEU A 84 -6.32 15.04 6.01
CA LEU A 84 -6.00 16.25 6.74
C LEU A 84 -7.30 17.03 7.02
N ASN A 85 -7.49 17.46 8.25
CA ASN A 85 -8.71 18.16 8.71
C ASN A 85 -10.00 17.38 8.34
N GLY A 86 -9.97 16.06 8.50
CA GLY A 86 -11.10 15.18 8.21
C GLY A 86 -11.41 14.97 6.72
N LYS A 87 -10.53 15.40 5.82
CA LYS A 87 -10.72 15.32 4.36
C LYS A 87 -9.58 14.57 3.67
N ILE A 88 -9.92 13.71 2.71
CA ILE A 88 -8.93 13.05 1.86
C ILE A 88 -8.12 14.08 1.06
N VAL A 89 -6.82 13.89 1.04
CA VAL A 89 -5.88 14.61 0.20
C VAL A 89 -5.67 13.81 -1.09
N ALA A 90 -6.60 13.95 -2.02
CA ALA A 90 -6.51 13.25 -3.31
C ALA A 90 -5.42 13.82 -4.24
N GLY A 91 -5.00 15.07 -4.00
CA GLY A 91 -4.11 15.80 -4.91
C GLY A 91 -4.83 16.34 -6.16
N ALA A 92 -4.14 17.16 -6.93
CA ALA A 92 -4.71 17.84 -8.10
C ALA A 92 -5.13 16.87 -9.23
N HIS A 93 -4.49 15.71 -9.29
CA HIS A 93 -4.69 14.71 -10.35
C HIS A 93 -5.08 13.33 -9.79
N GLY A 94 -5.55 13.26 -8.55
CA GLY A 94 -5.96 12.01 -7.91
C GLY A 94 -4.81 11.11 -7.44
N ALA A 95 -3.55 11.59 -7.51
CA ALA A 95 -2.34 10.82 -7.14
C ALA A 95 -1.74 11.28 -5.80
N GLY A 96 -2.54 11.90 -4.93
CA GLY A 96 -2.10 12.25 -3.58
C GLY A 96 -1.85 11.01 -2.74
N ALA A 97 -0.83 11.08 -1.87
CA ALA A 97 -0.47 10.01 -0.92
C ALA A 97 0.00 8.68 -1.55
N GLU A 98 0.49 8.68 -2.79
CA GLU A 98 1.09 7.51 -3.46
C GLU A 98 2.47 7.17 -2.87
N ILE A 99 2.53 6.91 -1.55
CA ILE A 99 3.78 6.68 -0.81
C ILE A 99 4.54 5.43 -1.24
N GLY A 100 3.85 4.44 -1.79
CA GLY A 100 4.47 3.25 -2.35
C GLY A 100 5.46 3.55 -3.48
N HIS A 101 5.34 4.73 -4.10
CA HIS A 101 6.22 5.15 -5.19
C HIS A 101 7.31 6.13 -4.76
N ILE A 102 7.42 6.44 -3.46
CA ILE A 102 8.56 7.19 -2.93
C ILE A 102 9.84 6.35 -3.10
N HIS A 103 10.89 7.00 -3.61
CA HIS A 103 12.20 6.37 -3.80
C HIS A 103 12.88 6.15 -2.44
N VAL A 104 13.26 4.90 -2.13
CA VAL A 104 13.88 4.54 -0.85
C VAL A 104 15.27 3.95 -0.99
N ARG A 105 15.65 3.54 -2.20
CA ARG A 105 16.98 3.02 -2.47
C ARG A 105 17.36 3.08 -3.95
N GLU A 106 18.64 3.33 -4.20
CA GLU A 106 19.23 3.13 -5.52
C GLU A 106 19.43 1.61 -5.73
N VAL A 107 18.56 1.01 -6.51
CA VAL A 107 18.66 -0.39 -6.87
C VAL A 107 18.81 -0.51 -8.36
N GLU A 108 19.92 -1.06 -8.80
CA GLU A 108 20.04 -1.62 -10.14
C GLU A 108 19.11 -2.83 -10.22
N GLY A 109 18.14 -2.81 -11.11
CA GLY A 109 17.30 -3.98 -11.30
C GLY A 109 15.88 -3.67 -11.78
N GLU A 110 14.88 -4.04 -11.02
CA GLU A 110 13.49 -4.04 -11.47
C GLU A 110 12.86 -2.65 -11.48
N ARG A 111 12.23 -2.34 -12.62
CA ARG A 111 11.39 -1.15 -12.74
C ARG A 111 10.08 -1.36 -11.97
N CYS A 112 9.66 -0.32 -11.27
CA CYS A 112 8.32 -0.26 -10.71
C CYS A 112 7.27 -0.08 -11.82
N ALA A 113 6.04 -0.52 -11.57
CA ALA A 113 4.92 -0.32 -12.50
C ALA A 113 4.65 1.16 -12.81
N CYS A 114 5.03 2.08 -11.90
CA CYS A 114 4.97 3.52 -12.14
C CYS A 114 6.01 4.06 -13.14
N GLY A 115 6.94 3.21 -13.61
CA GLY A 115 8.06 3.57 -14.48
C GLY A 115 9.33 4.00 -13.75
N GLY A 116 9.27 4.25 -12.44
CA GLY A 116 10.41 4.57 -11.59
C GLY A 116 11.22 3.33 -11.18
N MET A 117 12.28 3.58 -10.41
CA MET A 117 13.12 2.53 -9.80
C MET A 117 13.25 2.82 -8.30
N GLY A 118 13.51 1.78 -7.49
CA GLY A 118 13.77 1.96 -6.06
C GLY A 118 12.57 2.41 -5.23
N CYS A 119 11.35 2.22 -5.72
CA CYS A 119 10.11 2.56 -5.01
C CYS A 119 9.94 1.72 -3.74
N LEU A 120 9.35 2.30 -2.69
CA LEU A 120 9.01 1.62 -1.44
C LEU A 120 8.24 0.31 -1.67
N GLU A 121 7.31 0.30 -2.61
CA GLU A 121 6.52 -0.87 -2.97
C GLU A 121 7.39 -2.07 -3.36
N GLN A 122 8.51 -1.85 -4.06
CA GLN A 122 9.42 -2.92 -4.48
C GLN A 122 10.14 -3.59 -3.31
N VAL A 123 10.09 -2.98 -2.12
CA VAL A 123 10.80 -3.46 -0.91
C VAL A 123 9.83 -3.87 0.19
N ALA A 124 8.80 -3.06 0.47
CA ALA A 124 7.95 -3.19 1.66
C ALA A 124 6.57 -3.79 1.38
N SER A 125 6.19 -4.03 0.11
CA SER A 125 4.98 -4.80 -0.20
C SER A 125 5.16 -6.29 0.10
N ALA A 126 4.06 -7.06 0.11
CA ALA A 126 4.15 -8.51 0.24
C ALA A 126 5.05 -9.15 -0.83
N THR A 127 4.96 -8.66 -2.08
CA THR A 127 5.85 -9.11 -3.17
C THR A 127 7.27 -8.62 -2.96
N GLY A 128 7.46 -7.40 -2.48
CA GLY A 128 8.76 -6.83 -2.15
C GLY A 128 9.49 -7.61 -1.06
N ILE A 129 8.80 -7.94 0.04
CA ILE A 129 9.35 -8.74 1.14
C ILE A 129 9.83 -10.11 0.64
N VAL A 130 9.07 -10.77 -0.23
CA VAL A 130 9.49 -12.06 -0.83
C VAL A 130 10.75 -11.88 -1.67
N LYS A 131 10.79 -10.86 -2.53
CA LYS A 131 11.97 -10.57 -3.35
C LYS A 131 13.22 -10.28 -2.52
N GLU A 132 13.06 -9.53 -1.43
CA GLU A 132 14.18 -9.28 -0.51
C GLU A 132 14.65 -10.57 0.17
N ALA A 133 13.73 -11.41 0.65
CA ALA A 133 14.09 -12.71 1.22
C ALA A 133 14.82 -13.60 0.19
N GLU A 134 14.33 -13.69 -1.03
CA GLU A 134 15.01 -14.41 -2.11
C GLU A 134 16.39 -13.83 -2.42
N ARG A 135 16.55 -12.50 -2.38
CA ARG A 135 17.84 -11.83 -2.56
C ARG A 135 18.82 -12.22 -1.46
N PHE A 136 18.39 -12.19 -0.19
CA PHE A 136 19.21 -12.62 0.94
C PHE A 136 19.61 -14.11 0.83
N LEU A 137 18.66 -14.99 0.47
CA LEU A 137 18.93 -16.42 0.26
C LEU A 137 19.94 -16.71 -0.86
N ARG A 138 20.03 -15.81 -1.87
CA ARG A 138 21.07 -15.89 -2.93
C ARG A 138 22.42 -15.35 -2.47
N MET A 139 22.42 -14.27 -1.69
CA MET A 139 23.67 -13.61 -1.26
C MET A 139 24.37 -14.34 -0.12
N PHE A 140 23.62 -14.97 0.76
CA PHE A 140 24.12 -15.61 1.97
C PHE A 140 23.86 -17.11 1.92
N ARG A 141 24.82 -17.89 2.48
CA ARG A 141 24.74 -19.36 2.51
C ARG A 141 24.34 -19.92 3.86
N GLU A 142 24.09 -19.07 4.83
CA GLU A 142 23.66 -19.45 6.16
C GLU A 142 22.39 -20.30 6.10
N PRO A 143 22.20 -21.23 7.06
CA PRO A 143 20.98 -22.00 7.17
C PRO A 143 19.75 -21.08 7.29
N SER A 144 18.68 -21.43 6.59
CA SER A 144 17.40 -20.74 6.67
C SER A 144 16.28 -21.70 6.32
N SER A 145 15.21 -21.66 7.12
CA SER A 145 13.99 -22.41 6.88
C SER A 145 13.29 -22.00 5.57
N LEU A 146 13.56 -20.79 5.07
CA LEU A 146 12.97 -20.30 3.83
C LEU A 146 13.43 -21.05 2.58
N ARG A 147 14.60 -21.75 2.63
CA ARG A 147 15.18 -22.41 1.44
C ARG A 147 14.31 -23.53 0.88
N ILE A 148 13.48 -24.16 1.72
CA ILE A 148 12.64 -25.28 1.29
C ILE A 148 11.44 -24.84 0.45
N TYR A 149 11.07 -23.55 0.51
CA TYR A 149 9.84 -23.07 -0.13
C TYR A 149 10.02 -22.71 -1.62
N GLY A 150 11.22 -22.34 -2.05
CA GLY A 150 11.45 -21.96 -3.44
C GLY A 150 10.40 -20.96 -3.94
N LYS A 151 9.72 -21.29 -5.05
CA LYS A 151 8.69 -20.44 -5.65
C LYS A 151 7.38 -20.33 -4.81
N ALA A 152 7.21 -21.16 -3.80
CA ALA A 152 6.05 -21.10 -2.90
C ALA A 152 6.27 -20.11 -1.72
N LEU A 153 7.39 -19.38 -1.70
CA LEU A 153 7.69 -18.39 -0.67
C LEU A 153 6.64 -17.27 -0.71
N THR A 154 6.14 -16.89 0.47
CA THR A 154 5.17 -15.80 0.65
C THR A 154 5.65 -14.87 1.75
N ALA A 155 5.16 -13.61 1.76
CA ALA A 155 5.46 -12.68 2.85
C ALA A 155 5.04 -13.22 4.22
N LYS A 156 3.93 -13.96 4.29
CA LYS A 156 3.51 -14.63 5.54
C LYS A 156 4.57 -15.61 6.03
N ILE A 157 5.08 -16.47 5.15
CA ILE A 157 6.15 -17.43 5.51
C ILE A 157 7.40 -16.72 5.99
N VAL A 158 7.81 -15.62 5.31
CA VAL A 158 8.96 -14.81 5.74
C VAL A 158 8.73 -14.22 7.13
N CYS A 159 7.55 -13.62 7.38
CA CYS A 159 7.22 -13.06 8.69
C CYS A 159 7.18 -14.13 9.78
N ASP A 160 6.61 -15.30 9.51
CA ASP A 160 6.52 -16.39 10.49
C ASP A 160 7.92 -16.94 10.79
N ALA A 161 8.74 -17.20 9.78
CA ALA A 161 10.12 -17.66 9.96
C ALA A 161 10.98 -16.65 10.74
N ALA A 162 10.80 -15.35 10.48
CA ALA A 162 11.51 -14.30 11.22
C ALA A 162 11.12 -14.31 12.71
N LYS A 163 9.83 -14.51 13.03
CA LYS A 163 9.34 -14.66 14.42
C LYS A 163 9.90 -15.91 15.11
N GLU A 164 10.13 -16.97 14.35
CA GLU A 164 10.71 -18.23 14.83
C GLU A 164 12.26 -18.18 14.94
N GLY A 165 12.87 -17.03 14.62
CA GLY A 165 14.31 -16.80 14.81
C GLY A 165 15.16 -17.08 13.57
N ASP A 166 14.55 -17.29 12.38
CA ASP A 166 15.31 -17.40 11.13
C ASP A 166 16.00 -16.06 10.81
N GLN A 167 17.34 -16.08 10.87
CA GLN A 167 18.13 -14.86 10.75
C GLN A 167 18.01 -14.18 9.38
N LEU A 168 17.95 -14.95 8.28
CA LEU A 168 17.85 -14.38 6.93
C LEU A 168 16.44 -13.82 6.70
N ALA A 169 15.41 -14.48 7.22
CA ALA A 169 14.05 -13.95 7.21
C ALA A 169 13.96 -12.64 7.99
N TYR A 170 14.53 -12.59 9.19
CA TYR A 170 14.56 -11.39 10.01
C TYR A 170 15.27 -10.23 9.31
N LEU A 171 16.48 -10.43 8.78
CA LEU A 171 17.26 -9.38 8.13
C LEU A 171 16.54 -8.83 6.86
N SER A 172 15.90 -9.70 6.09
CA SER A 172 15.15 -9.27 4.92
C SER A 172 13.91 -8.45 5.29
N LEU A 173 13.21 -8.86 6.34
CA LEU A 173 12.05 -8.14 6.85
C LEU A 173 12.45 -6.81 7.51
N ASP A 174 13.51 -6.78 8.30
CA ASP A 174 14.06 -5.56 8.93
C ASP A 174 14.40 -4.50 7.87
N LEU A 175 15.06 -4.89 6.78
CA LEU A 175 15.34 -3.98 5.66
C LEU A 175 14.06 -3.38 5.06
N SER A 176 13.04 -4.23 4.87
CA SER A 176 11.76 -3.79 4.32
C SER A 176 11.06 -2.80 5.25
N MET A 177 11.02 -3.10 6.55
CA MET A 177 10.34 -2.25 7.54
C MET A 177 11.12 -0.97 7.84
N ARG A 178 12.46 -0.98 7.83
CA ARG A 178 13.27 0.25 7.89
C ARG A 178 12.99 1.18 6.71
N SER A 179 12.85 0.61 5.50
CA SER A 179 12.50 1.41 4.32
C SER A 179 11.12 2.06 4.48
N LEU A 180 10.15 1.33 5.03
CA LEU A 180 8.84 1.89 5.38
C LEU A 180 8.99 3.00 6.42
N GLY A 181 9.73 2.76 7.52
CA GLY A 181 9.95 3.74 8.59
C GLY A 181 10.56 5.05 8.09
N ILE A 182 11.49 4.99 7.14
CA ILE A 182 12.06 6.18 6.49
C ILE A 182 10.98 7.00 5.79
N VAL A 183 10.10 6.34 5.03
CA VAL A 183 9.00 7.04 4.33
C VAL A 183 8.00 7.62 5.31
N LEU A 184 7.63 6.90 6.37
CA LEU A 184 6.73 7.43 7.40
C LEU A 184 7.32 8.64 8.11
N ALA A 185 8.63 8.64 8.41
CA ALA A 185 9.32 9.80 8.95
C ALA A 185 9.29 11.01 8.00
N GLN A 186 9.47 10.79 6.70
CA GLN A 186 9.35 11.84 5.69
C GLN A 186 7.93 12.39 5.61
N VAL A 187 6.91 11.52 5.64
CA VAL A 187 5.50 11.92 5.68
C VAL A 187 5.21 12.76 6.93
N SER A 188 5.76 12.38 8.09
CA SER A 188 5.60 13.16 9.33
C SER A 188 6.13 14.59 9.17
N MET A 189 7.27 14.76 8.49
CA MET A 189 7.84 16.10 8.25
C MET A 189 7.05 16.95 7.26
N VAL A 190 6.25 16.35 6.38
CA VAL A 190 5.50 17.05 5.32
C VAL A 190 4.05 17.29 5.69
N ALA A 191 3.40 16.29 6.30
CA ALA A 191 1.95 16.27 6.52
C ALA A 191 1.55 16.30 8.00
N ASP A 192 2.48 16.03 8.92
CA ASP A 192 2.29 16.01 10.38
C ASP A 192 1.00 15.30 10.82
N PRO A 193 0.80 14.02 10.46
CA PRO A 193 -0.38 13.30 10.86
C PRO A 193 -0.35 12.95 12.36
N GLU A 194 -1.52 12.96 13.01
CA GLU A 194 -1.67 12.55 14.41
C GLU A 194 -1.45 11.06 14.61
N ILE A 195 -1.70 10.26 13.56
CA ILE A 195 -1.60 8.79 13.61
C ILE A 195 -1.29 8.19 12.23
N PHE A 196 -0.51 7.13 12.24
CA PHE A 196 -0.37 6.19 11.12
C PHE A 196 -1.20 4.93 11.40
N VAL A 197 -2.06 4.54 10.47
CA VAL A 197 -2.82 3.30 10.52
C VAL A 197 -2.26 2.35 9.49
N ILE A 198 -1.71 1.22 9.92
CA ILE A 198 -1.09 0.24 9.02
C ILE A 198 -2.03 -0.96 8.87
N GLY A 199 -2.50 -1.17 7.64
CA GLY A 199 -3.40 -2.26 7.28
C GLY A 199 -2.86 -3.15 6.15
N GLY A 200 -3.71 -4.04 5.66
CA GLY A 200 -3.38 -4.98 4.60
C GLY A 200 -2.89 -6.34 5.11
N GLY A 201 -2.52 -7.23 4.19
CA GLY A 201 -2.16 -8.61 4.52
C GLY A 201 -0.90 -8.74 5.37
N VAL A 202 0.10 -7.88 5.13
CA VAL A 202 1.39 -7.90 5.85
C VAL A 202 1.20 -7.44 7.30
N SER A 203 0.30 -6.47 7.57
CA SER A 203 0.05 -5.97 8.93
C SER A 203 -0.42 -7.06 9.91
N LYS A 204 -0.92 -8.19 9.41
CA LYS A 204 -1.30 -9.35 10.24
C LYS A 204 -0.11 -10.00 10.97
N ALA A 205 1.12 -9.66 10.62
CA ALA A 205 2.29 -10.05 11.41
C ALA A 205 2.33 -9.36 12.80
N GLY A 206 1.48 -8.35 13.02
CA GLY A 206 1.29 -7.69 14.31
C GLY A 206 2.44 -6.76 14.68
N THR A 207 2.61 -6.53 15.98
CA THR A 207 3.64 -5.61 16.53
C THR A 207 5.07 -6.03 16.21
N PHE A 208 5.29 -7.22 15.68
CA PHE A 208 6.60 -7.67 15.20
C PHE A 208 7.12 -6.83 14.02
N LEU A 209 6.25 -6.10 13.32
CA LEU A 209 6.64 -5.21 12.22
C LEU A 209 7.09 -3.81 12.70
N LEU A 210 6.82 -3.47 13.95
CA LEU A 210 7.09 -2.17 14.57
C LEU A 210 8.34 -2.25 15.44
#